data_0dd00d18ebe3f7480f449c3c34b9b98c
#
_entry.id   0dd00d18ebe3f7480f449c3c34b9b98c
#
_cell.length_a   1.000
_cell.length_b   1.000
_cell.length_c   1.000
_cell.angle_alpha   90.00
_cell.angle_beta   90.00
_cell.angle_gamma   90.00
#
_symmetry.space_group_name_H-M   'P 1'
#
loop_
_entity.id
_entity.type
_entity.pdbx_description
1 polymer ?
#
loop_
_entity_poly.entity_id
_entity_poly.type
_entity_poly.pdbx_seq_one_letter_code
_entity_poly.pdbx_strand_id
1 'polypeptide(L)'
;EERLRYLRELDERRAAILASIEEQGKLTPELKAEIDAFVAEEGRRPRIMIAKLGQDGHDRGAKVVASAFADLGFDIDIGPLFQTPEEAARHAVENDVHAVGCSSLAAGHKTLVPAVINELKRLGADDIITFVGGVIPAQDYDTLYAAGAKGIFGPGTPIPTAAREVLKLIRAAR
;
A
#
# COMPACT_ATOMS: atom_id res chain seq x y z
N GLU A 1 -31.67 33.30 -5.96
CA GLU A 1 -32.18 31.94 -6.17
C GLU A 1 -31.20 31.03 -6.91
N GLU A 2 -30.62 31.50 -8.02
CA GLU A 2 -29.62 30.72 -8.78
C GLU A 2 -28.40 30.31 -7.96
N ARG A 3 -27.87 31.22 -7.14
CA ARG A 3 -26.74 30.95 -6.26
C ARG A 3 -27.04 29.85 -5.22
N LEU A 4 -28.24 29.87 -4.65
CA LEU A 4 -28.69 28.86 -3.68
C LEU A 4 -28.88 27.49 -4.34
N ARG A 5 -29.34 27.47 -5.58
CA ARG A 5 -29.48 26.23 -6.36
C ARG A 5 -28.11 25.65 -6.67
N TYR A 6 -27.18 26.46 -7.10
CA TYR A 6 -25.80 26.07 -7.38
C TYR A 6 -25.09 25.49 -6.15
N LEU A 7 -25.25 26.12 -4.99
CA LEU A 7 -24.68 25.63 -3.73
C LEU A 7 -25.28 24.29 -3.30
N ARG A 8 -26.58 24.08 -3.49
CA ARG A 8 -27.23 22.79 -3.24
C ARG A 8 -26.70 21.69 -4.16
N GLU A 9 -26.55 21.97 -5.44
CA GLU A 9 -25.97 21.02 -6.39
C GLU A 9 -24.54 20.63 -6.04
N LEU A 10 -23.73 21.58 -5.56
CA LEU A 10 -22.38 21.28 -5.09
C LEU A 10 -22.39 20.38 -3.85
N ASP A 11 -23.26 20.66 -2.88
CA ASP A 11 -23.38 19.87 -1.67
C ASP A 11 -23.86 18.44 -1.97
N GLU A 12 -24.81 18.28 -2.87
CA GLU A 12 -25.29 16.97 -3.31
C GLU A 12 -24.18 16.17 -4.00
N ARG A 13 -23.41 16.80 -4.88
CA ARG A 13 -22.27 16.16 -5.54
C ARG A 13 -21.21 15.75 -4.54
N ARG A 14 -20.91 16.62 -3.58
CA ARG A 14 -19.95 16.32 -2.52
C ARG A 14 -20.41 15.14 -1.67
N ALA A 15 -21.66 15.12 -1.27
CA ALA A 15 -22.25 14.02 -0.50
C ALA A 15 -22.21 12.70 -1.27
N ALA A 16 -22.52 12.72 -2.58
CA ALA A 16 -22.45 11.54 -3.43
C ALA A 16 -21.02 11.00 -3.57
N ILE A 17 -20.03 11.88 -3.72
CA ILE A 17 -18.62 11.50 -3.77
C ILE A 17 -18.17 10.89 -2.45
N LEU A 18 -18.53 11.49 -1.33
CA LEU A 18 -18.20 10.97 0.00
C LEU A 18 -18.84 9.61 0.26
N ALA A 19 -20.10 9.43 -0.11
CA ALA A 19 -20.79 8.14 0.00
C ALA A 19 -20.14 7.07 -0.87
N SER A 20 -19.73 7.42 -2.09
CA SER A 20 -19.01 6.52 -3.00
C SER A 20 -17.65 6.11 -2.41
N ILE A 21 -16.91 7.04 -1.81
CA ILE A 21 -15.64 6.77 -1.14
C ILE A 21 -15.84 5.82 0.05
N GLU A 22 -16.87 6.06 0.88
CA GLU A 22 -17.20 5.17 2.01
C GLU A 22 -17.56 3.76 1.54
N GLU A 23 -18.34 3.64 0.47
CA GLU A 23 -18.74 2.36 -0.09
C GLU A 23 -17.53 1.60 -0.68
N GLN A 24 -16.64 2.31 -1.37
CA GLN A 24 -15.40 1.74 -1.92
C GLN A 24 -14.38 1.36 -0.85
N GLY A 25 -14.47 1.92 0.35
CA GLY A 25 -13.61 1.59 1.48
C GLY A 25 -14.01 0.34 2.26
N LYS A 26 -15.16 -0.27 1.94
CA LYS A 26 -15.70 -1.42 2.68
C LYS A 26 -15.16 -2.75 2.16
N LEU A 27 -15.03 -3.69 3.08
CA LEU A 27 -14.72 -5.08 2.77
C LEU A 27 -15.83 -5.68 1.91
N THR A 28 -15.51 -6.05 0.67
CA THR A 28 -16.44 -6.73 -0.20
C THR A 28 -16.48 -8.24 0.11
N PRO A 29 -17.60 -8.94 -0.18
CA PRO A 29 -17.64 -10.40 0.00
C PRO A 29 -16.56 -11.13 -0.80
N GLU A 30 -16.24 -10.65 -2.00
CA GLU A 30 -15.19 -11.22 -2.87
C GLU A 30 -13.80 -11.09 -2.24
N LEU A 31 -13.46 -9.93 -1.72
CA LEU A 31 -12.18 -9.69 -1.06
C LEU A 31 -12.07 -10.53 0.21
N LYS A 32 -13.13 -10.60 1.00
CA LYS A 32 -13.16 -11.45 2.20
C LYS A 32 -12.93 -12.92 1.85
N ALA A 33 -13.57 -13.41 0.81
CA ALA A 33 -13.40 -14.79 0.34
C ALA A 33 -11.96 -15.06 -0.11
N GLU A 34 -11.34 -14.11 -0.80
CA GLU A 34 -9.94 -14.22 -1.25
C GLU A 34 -8.97 -14.23 -0.06
N ILE A 35 -9.22 -13.42 0.96
CA ILE A 35 -8.41 -13.39 2.19
C ILE A 35 -8.59 -14.69 2.99
N ASP A 36 -9.82 -15.15 3.15
CA ASP A 36 -10.11 -16.41 3.85
C ASP A 36 -9.44 -17.61 3.16
N ALA A 37 -9.47 -17.63 1.82
CA ALA A 37 -8.78 -18.65 1.03
C ALA A 37 -7.26 -18.59 1.24
N PHE A 38 -6.68 -17.40 1.26
CA PHE A 38 -5.26 -17.21 1.53
C PHE A 38 -4.88 -17.74 2.92
N VAL A 39 -5.66 -17.42 3.94
CA VAL A 39 -5.43 -17.91 5.30
C VAL A 39 -5.51 -19.44 5.36
N ALA A 40 -6.46 -20.04 4.65
CA ALA A 40 -6.60 -21.50 4.58
C ALA A 40 -5.39 -22.18 3.91
N GLU A 41 -4.85 -21.57 2.86
CA GLU A 41 -3.69 -22.08 2.12
C GLU A 41 -2.37 -21.87 2.86
N GLU A 42 -2.17 -20.69 3.43
CA GLU A 42 -0.89 -20.26 4.04
C GLU A 42 -0.80 -20.57 5.54
N GLY A 43 -1.93 -20.77 6.21
CA GLY A 43 -1.99 -20.95 7.66
C GLY A 43 -1.86 -19.66 8.46
N ARG A 44 -1.77 -18.52 7.82
CA ARG A 44 -1.72 -17.18 8.45
C ARG A 44 -2.28 -16.12 7.53
N ARG A 45 -2.63 -14.97 8.09
CA ARG A 45 -3.09 -13.80 7.32
C ARG A 45 -1.97 -13.24 6.45
N PRO A 46 -2.31 -12.60 5.33
CA PRO A 46 -1.31 -11.87 4.56
C PRO A 46 -0.74 -10.74 5.44
N ARG A 47 0.57 -10.68 5.54
CA ARG A 47 1.28 -9.73 6.40
C ARG A 47 2.08 -8.75 5.56
N ILE A 48 1.88 -7.47 5.86
CA ILE A 48 2.50 -6.36 5.12
C ILE A 48 3.22 -5.46 6.11
N MET A 49 4.43 -5.04 5.77
CA MET A 49 5.14 -3.98 6.49
C MET A 49 5.05 -2.69 5.69
N ILE A 50 4.63 -1.62 6.35
CA ILE A 50 4.68 -0.27 5.78
C ILE A 50 6.00 0.37 6.20
N ALA A 51 6.88 0.59 5.24
CA ALA A 51 8.18 1.20 5.47
C ALA A 51 8.13 2.71 5.24
N LYS A 52 8.66 3.46 6.18
CA LYS A 52 8.80 4.92 6.12
C LYS A 52 10.26 5.23 5.88
N LEU A 53 10.62 5.43 4.62
CA LEU A 53 12.01 5.53 4.18
C LEU A 53 12.53 6.96 4.19
N GLY A 54 13.81 7.11 4.48
CA GLY A 54 14.55 8.36 4.34
C GLY A 54 14.03 9.48 5.24
N GLN A 55 13.98 10.69 4.69
CA GLN A 55 13.64 11.91 5.43
C GLN A 55 12.14 12.23 5.43
N ASP A 56 11.30 11.32 4.97
CA ASP A 56 9.86 11.52 4.96
C ASP A 56 9.30 11.41 6.38
N GLY A 57 8.94 12.56 6.96
CA GLY A 57 8.32 12.66 8.28
C GLY A 57 6.81 12.53 8.30
N HIS A 58 6.17 12.25 7.16
CA HIS A 58 4.72 12.13 7.05
C HIS A 58 4.24 10.76 7.56
N ASP A 59 3.76 10.75 8.79
CA ASP A 59 3.31 9.54 9.48
C ASP A 59 1.83 9.23 9.29
N ARG A 60 1.02 10.27 9.10
CA ARG A 60 -0.45 10.17 9.09
C ARG A 60 -0.99 9.30 7.95
N GLY A 61 -0.49 9.48 6.75
CA GLY A 61 -0.92 8.71 5.59
C GLY A 61 -0.64 7.22 5.73
N ALA A 62 0.55 6.88 6.22
CA ALA A 62 0.94 5.49 6.47
C ALA A 62 0.05 4.84 7.53
N LYS A 63 -0.30 5.54 8.60
CA LYS A 63 -1.20 5.04 9.64
C LYS A 63 -2.62 4.80 9.12
N VAL A 64 -3.14 5.71 8.30
CA VAL A 64 -4.48 5.55 7.69
C VAL A 64 -4.52 4.32 6.79
N VAL A 65 -3.53 4.15 5.94
CA VAL A 65 -3.43 2.99 5.05
C VAL A 65 -3.29 1.70 5.86
N ALA A 66 -2.42 1.69 6.87
CA ALA A 66 -2.23 0.53 7.75
C ALA A 66 -3.52 0.12 8.46
N SER A 67 -4.26 1.06 9.05
CA SER A 67 -5.55 0.81 9.66
C SER A 67 -6.56 0.23 8.67
N ALA A 68 -6.62 0.79 7.48
CA ALA A 68 -7.57 0.33 6.46
C ALA A 68 -7.26 -1.10 5.99
N PHE A 69 -5.99 -1.44 5.78
CA PHE A 69 -5.59 -2.81 5.44
C PHE A 69 -5.87 -3.78 6.60
N ALA A 70 -5.60 -3.37 7.84
CA ALA A 70 -5.91 -4.19 9.01
C ALA A 70 -7.40 -4.51 9.12
N ASP A 71 -8.26 -3.53 8.86
CA ASP A 71 -9.72 -3.70 8.85
C ASP A 71 -10.18 -4.69 7.76
N LEU A 72 -9.42 -4.82 6.68
CA LEU A 72 -9.69 -5.76 5.60
C LEU A 72 -9.19 -7.19 5.87
N GLY A 73 -8.46 -7.42 6.94
CA GLY A 73 -7.98 -8.73 7.34
C GLY A 73 -6.49 -9.00 7.10
N PHE A 74 -5.71 -7.97 6.81
CA PHE A 74 -4.25 -8.05 6.73
C PHE A 74 -3.62 -7.85 8.10
N ASP A 75 -2.52 -8.53 8.36
CA ASP A 75 -1.65 -8.20 9.49
C ASP A 75 -0.67 -7.12 9.03
N ILE A 76 -0.63 -6.01 9.75
CA ILE A 76 0.16 -4.86 9.36
C ILE A 76 1.20 -4.54 10.42
N ASP A 77 2.45 -4.43 9.98
CA ASP A 77 3.55 -3.86 10.76
C ASP A 77 3.88 -2.48 10.21
N ILE A 78 4.06 -1.50 11.09
CA ILE A 78 4.47 -0.15 10.70
C ILE A 78 5.92 0.02 11.14
N GLY A 79 6.80 0.31 10.20
CA GLY A 79 8.19 0.61 10.48
C GLY A 79 8.35 1.97 11.15
N PRO A 80 9.46 2.17 11.87
CA PRO A 80 9.76 3.48 12.46
C PRO A 80 10.04 4.53 11.39
N LEU A 81 9.94 5.81 11.76
CA LEU A 81 10.31 6.92 10.88
C LEU A 81 11.80 6.83 10.50
N PHE A 82 12.11 7.34 9.32
CA PHE A 82 13.49 7.51 8.84
C PHE A 82 14.29 6.20 8.72
N GLN A 83 13.63 5.10 8.42
CA GLN A 83 14.33 3.84 8.15
C GLN A 83 15.24 3.96 6.92
N THR A 84 16.41 3.35 7.01
CA THR A 84 17.24 3.09 5.83
C THR A 84 16.70 1.90 5.05
N PRO A 85 17.01 1.77 3.75
CA PRO A 85 16.62 0.59 2.99
C PRO A 85 17.09 -0.73 3.60
N GLU A 86 18.29 -0.77 4.17
CA GLU A 86 18.86 -1.93 4.85
C GLU A 86 18.07 -2.31 6.11
N GLU A 87 17.69 -1.31 6.91
CA GLU A 87 16.88 -1.51 8.10
C GLU A 87 15.47 -2.00 7.74
N ALA A 88 14.87 -1.41 6.72
CA ALA A 88 13.53 -1.80 6.26
C ALA A 88 13.52 -3.23 5.74
N ALA A 89 14.48 -3.61 4.92
CA ALA A 89 14.61 -4.97 4.39
C ALA A 89 14.82 -6.00 5.49
N ARG A 90 15.70 -5.71 6.44
CA ARG A 90 15.97 -6.58 7.60
C ARG A 90 14.71 -6.76 8.45
N HIS A 91 14.02 -5.69 8.74
CA HIS A 91 12.77 -5.71 9.51
C HIS A 91 11.71 -6.56 8.82
N ALA A 92 11.58 -6.43 7.51
CA ALA A 92 10.66 -7.23 6.71
C ALA A 92 10.98 -8.74 6.78
N VAL A 93 12.25 -9.10 6.70
CA VAL A 93 12.71 -10.49 6.80
C VAL A 93 12.49 -11.04 8.21
N GLU A 94 12.84 -10.27 9.24
CA GLU A 94 12.66 -10.68 10.64
C GLU A 94 11.21 -10.90 11.01
N ASN A 95 10.32 -10.09 10.47
CA ASN A 95 8.87 -10.21 10.71
C ASN A 95 8.18 -11.19 9.75
N ASP A 96 8.92 -11.76 8.82
CA ASP A 96 8.42 -12.73 7.83
C ASP A 96 7.16 -12.21 7.11
N VAL A 97 7.25 -11.01 6.58
CA VAL A 97 6.14 -10.39 5.85
C VAL A 97 6.04 -10.94 4.43
N HIS A 98 4.85 -10.86 3.85
CA HIS A 98 4.62 -11.23 2.46
C HIS A 98 4.94 -10.07 1.49
N ALA A 99 4.79 -8.84 1.96
CA ALA A 99 5.00 -7.65 1.15
C ALA A 99 5.53 -6.48 1.98
N VAL A 100 6.27 -5.60 1.32
CA VAL A 100 6.69 -4.32 1.87
C VAL A 100 6.02 -3.21 1.06
N GLY A 101 5.27 -2.36 1.74
CA GLY A 101 4.72 -1.14 1.15
C GLY A 101 5.62 0.04 1.50
N CYS A 102 6.17 0.68 0.48
CA CYS A 102 6.98 1.89 0.65
C CYS A 102 6.08 3.11 0.50
N SER A 103 6.01 3.93 1.54
CA SER A 103 5.31 5.21 1.48
C SER A 103 6.29 6.29 1.05
N SER A 104 5.93 7.06 0.04
CA SER A 104 6.77 8.15 -0.45
C SER A 104 5.95 9.40 -0.74
N LEU A 105 6.29 10.50 -0.06
CA LEU A 105 5.81 11.85 -0.35
C LEU A 105 6.95 12.76 -0.80
N ALA A 106 8.19 12.38 -0.54
CA ALA A 106 9.40 13.07 -0.99
C ALA A 106 9.96 12.41 -2.25
N ALA A 107 10.78 13.13 -3.01
CA ALA A 107 11.32 12.66 -4.29
C ALA A 107 12.36 11.52 -4.18
N GLY A 108 12.43 10.86 -3.03
CA GLY A 108 13.40 9.79 -2.75
C GLY A 108 13.04 8.40 -3.28
N HIS A 109 11.82 8.20 -3.77
CA HIS A 109 11.34 6.88 -4.20
C HIS A 109 12.19 6.23 -5.29
N LYS A 110 12.74 7.00 -6.22
CA LYS A 110 13.62 6.49 -7.29
C LYS A 110 14.91 5.85 -6.80
N THR A 111 15.41 6.28 -5.64
CA THR A 111 16.65 5.79 -5.04
C THR A 111 16.35 4.77 -3.93
N LEU A 112 15.40 5.07 -3.07
CA LEU A 112 15.12 4.31 -1.87
C LEU A 112 14.37 3.01 -2.15
N VAL A 113 13.40 3.02 -3.07
CA VAL A 113 12.64 1.81 -3.41
C VAL A 113 13.51 0.75 -4.07
N PRO A 114 14.32 1.07 -5.11
CA PRO A 114 15.26 0.09 -5.66
C PRO A 114 16.26 -0.44 -4.62
N ALA A 115 16.70 0.40 -3.70
CA ALA A 115 17.62 -0.01 -2.64
C ALA A 115 16.99 -1.04 -1.68
N VAL A 116 15.71 -0.88 -1.31
CA VAL A 116 14.98 -1.88 -0.51
C VAL A 116 14.88 -3.21 -1.27
N ILE A 117 14.51 -3.16 -2.53
CA ILE A 117 14.39 -4.36 -3.38
C ILE A 117 15.71 -5.10 -3.49
N ASN A 118 16.80 -4.37 -3.73
CA ASN A 118 18.13 -4.95 -3.81
C ASN A 118 18.59 -5.58 -2.48
N GLU A 119 18.28 -4.94 -1.36
CA GLU A 119 18.57 -5.49 -0.05
C GLU A 119 17.77 -6.76 0.26
N LEU A 120 16.50 -6.81 -0.12
CA LEU A 120 15.71 -8.03 0.00
C LEU A 120 16.29 -9.17 -0.81
N LYS A 121 16.75 -8.91 -2.03
CA LYS A 121 17.45 -9.89 -2.85
C LYS A 121 18.74 -10.36 -2.20
N ARG A 122 19.54 -9.43 -1.68
CA ARG A 122 20.80 -9.76 -0.98
C ARG A 122 20.55 -10.66 0.22
N LEU A 123 19.44 -10.49 0.92
CA LEU A 123 19.04 -11.31 2.06
C LEU A 123 18.36 -12.64 1.67
N GLY A 124 18.25 -12.93 0.39
CA GLY A 124 17.60 -14.14 -0.10
C GLY A 124 16.07 -14.13 0.03
N ALA A 125 15.48 -12.94 0.13
CA ALA A 125 14.04 -12.76 0.32
C ALA A 125 13.34 -12.25 -0.94
N ASP A 126 13.61 -12.87 -2.08
CA ASP A 126 13.03 -12.49 -3.38
C ASP A 126 11.51 -12.71 -3.45
N ASP A 127 10.98 -13.54 -2.58
CA ASP A 127 9.56 -13.84 -2.46
C ASP A 127 8.77 -12.73 -1.73
N ILE A 128 9.44 -11.83 -1.03
CA ILE A 128 8.82 -10.63 -0.47
C ILE A 128 8.66 -9.60 -1.56
N ILE A 129 7.42 -9.29 -1.93
CA ILE A 129 7.13 -8.29 -2.97
C ILE A 129 7.23 -6.88 -2.38
N THR A 130 7.55 -5.92 -3.24
CA THR A 130 7.57 -4.49 -2.88
C THR A 130 6.54 -3.74 -3.71
N PHE A 131 5.72 -2.94 -3.05
CA PHE A 131 4.81 -2.00 -3.71
C PHE A 131 5.02 -0.60 -3.16
N VAL A 132 4.54 0.39 -3.88
CA VAL A 132 4.78 1.81 -3.56
C VAL A 132 3.45 2.54 -3.51
N GLY A 133 3.27 3.36 -2.50
CA GLY A 133 2.12 4.24 -2.36
C GLY A 133 2.55 5.68 -2.14
N GLY A 134 1.68 6.60 -2.50
CA GLY A 134 1.91 8.03 -2.32
C GLY A 134 1.84 8.82 -3.62
N VAL A 135 2.38 10.03 -3.58
CA VAL A 135 2.37 10.94 -4.75
C VAL A 135 3.60 10.63 -5.60
N ILE A 136 3.40 9.81 -6.64
CA ILE A 136 4.47 9.42 -7.55
C ILE A 136 4.14 9.92 -8.96
N PRO A 137 5.03 10.71 -9.57
CA PRO A 137 4.84 11.14 -10.95
C PRO A 137 4.73 9.95 -11.90
N ALA A 138 3.80 10.01 -12.84
CA ALA A 138 3.57 8.92 -13.80
C ALA A 138 4.83 8.58 -14.60
N GLN A 139 5.69 9.56 -14.87
CA GLN A 139 6.96 9.38 -15.57
C GLN A 139 7.95 8.48 -14.81
N ASP A 140 7.78 8.31 -13.49
CA ASP A 140 8.67 7.49 -12.66
C ASP A 140 8.20 6.03 -12.54
N TYR A 141 6.99 5.72 -13.00
CA TYR A 141 6.41 4.38 -12.87
C TYR A 141 7.26 3.31 -13.56
N ASP A 142 7.67 3.56 -14.80
CA ASP A 142 8.48 2.60 -15.56
C ASP A 142 9.81 2.32 -14.88
N THR A 143 10.45 3.34 -14.32
CA THR A 143 11.70 3.22 -13.57
C THR A 143 11.53 2.33 -12.34
N LEU A 144 10.43 2.52 -11.59
CA LEU A 144 10.14 1.72 -10.40
C LEU A 144 9.79 0.28 -10.74
N TYR A 145 8.98 0.05 -11.77
CA TYR A 145 8.68 -1.31 -12.24
C TYR A 145 9.92 -2.02 -12.76
N ALA A 146 10.77 -1.33 -13.50
CA ALA A 146 12.04 -1.88 -13.99
C ALA A 146 12.99 -2.26 -12.83
N ALA A 147 12.94 -1.53 -11.72
CA ALA A 147 13.72 -1.83 -10.51
C ALA A 147 13.19 -3.05 -9.74
N GLY A 148 11.96 -3.47 -10.00
CA GLY A 148 11.35 -4.63 -9.37
C GLY A 148 10.14 -4.36 -8.49
N ALA A 149 9.64 -3.12 -8.42
CA ALA A 149 8.38 -2.83 -7.75
C ALA A 149 7.24 -3.55 -8.48
N LYS A 150 6.35 -4.18 -7.73
CA LYS A 150 5.27 -4.98 -8.30
C LYS A 150 3.96 -4.22 -8.42
N GLY A 151 3.77 -3.16 -7.65
CA GLY A 151 2.58 -2.32 -7.69
C GLY A 151 2.89 -0.89 -7.31
N ILE A 152 2.19 0.05 -7.92
CA ILE A 152 2.26 1.47 -7.59
C ILE A 152 0.84 1.98 -7.44
N PHE A 153 0.51 2.52 -6.27
CA PHE A 153 -0.83 3.00 -5.96
C PHE A 153 -0.78 4.50 -5.70
N GLY A 154 -1.36 5.27 -6.59
CA GLY A 154 -1.44 6.72 -6.46
C GLY A 154 -2.50 7.18 -5.45
N PRO A 155 -2.53 8.50 -5.14
CA PRO A 155 -3.57 9.06 -4.30
C PRO A 155 -4.96 8.82 -4.90
N GLY A 156 -5.93 8.51 -4.06
CA GLY A 156 -7.29 8.24 -4.51
C GLY A 156 -7.56 6.82 -4.96
N THR A 157 -6.55 5.93 -4.99
CA THR A 157 -6.80 4.51 -5.20
C THR A 157 -7.62 3.96 -4.03
N PRO A 158 -8.80 3.36 -4.28
CA PRO A 158 -9.59 2.77 -3.19
C PRO A 158 -8.80 1.66 -2.48
N ILE A 159 -8.80 1.67 -1.16
CA ILE A 159 -8.03 0.69 -0.37
C ILE A 159 -8.41 -0.77 -0.68
N PRO A 160 -9.71 -1.14 -0.82
CA PRO A 160 -10.04 -2.52 -1.20
C PRO A 160 -9.48 -2.93 -2.56
N THR A 161 -9.42 -2.01 -3.53
CA THR A 161 -8.80 -2.24 -4.83
C THR A 161 -7.30 -2.50 -4.70
N ALA A 162 -6.61 -1.65 -3.93
CA ALA A 162 -5.18 -1.82 -3.65
C ALA A 162 -4.91 -3.14 -2.90
N ALA A 163 -5.71 -3.45 -1.90
CA ALA A 163 -5.58 -4.68 -1.11
C ALA A 163 -5.75 -5.94 -1.97
N ARG A 164 -6.73 -5.94 -2.85
CA ARG A 164 -6.97 -7.05 -3.77
C ARG A 164 -5.80 -7.26 -4.73
N GLU A 165 -5.27 -6.16 -5.26
CA GLU A 165 -4.11 -6.20 -6.16
C GLU A 165 -2.86 -6.68 -5.42
N VAL A 166 -2.60 -6.20 -4.21
CA VAL A 166 -1.48 -6.66 -3.38
C VAL A 166 -1.59 -8.15 -3.08
N LEU A 167 -2.79 -8.63 -2.75
CA LEU A 167 -3.02 -10.05 -2.49
C LEU A 167 -2.71 -10.91 -3.73
N LYS A 168 -3.12 -10.47 -4.92
CA LYS A 168 -2.77 -11.13 -6.18
C LYS A 168 -1.25 -11.19 -6.39
N LEU A 169 -0.56 -10.09 -6.13
CA LEU A 169 0.89 -10.01 -6.28
C LEU A 169 1.61 -10.93 -5.32
N ILE A 170 1.14 -11.01 -4.07
CA ILE A 170 1.67 -11.94 -3.07
C ILE A 170 1.52 -13.38 -3.54
N ARG A 171 0.35 -13.76 -4.05
CA ARG A 171 0.09 -15.11 -4.55
C ARG A 171 0.96 -15.45 -5.77
N ALA A 172 1.17 -14.50 -6.67
CA ALA A 172 2.00 -14.70 -7.85
C ALA A 172 3.48 -14.91 -7.53
N ALA A 173 3.95 -14.45 -6.36
CA ALA A 173 5.34 -14.60 -5.92
C ALA A 173 5.62 -15.95 -5.21
N ARG A 174 4.60 -16.80 -5.06
CA ARG A 174 4.68 -18.08 -4.33
C ARG A 174 4.48 -19.32 -5.16
#